data_6e25f6ae79fd8d48882837da9dadb9f6
#
_entry.id   6e25f6ae79fd8d48882837da9dadb9f6
#
_cell.length_a   1.000
_cell.length_b   1.000
_cell.length_c   1.000
_cell.angle_alpha   90.00
_cell.angle_beta   90.00
_cell.angle_gamma   90.00
#
_symmetry.space_group_name_H-M   'P 1'
#
loop_
_entity.id
_entity.type
_entity.pdbx_description
1 polymer ?
#
loop_
_entity_poly.entity_id
_entity_poly.type
_entity_poly.pdbx_seq_one_letter_code
_entity_poly.pdbx_strand_id
1 'polypeptide(L)'
;MLFLLFQKSLTAFAEKFTSTNEPVEIHTPTIFVPGTNGTVNRFNGLIKELDSKADILKVIVATDETVFSKGKIRSETKHPVIVIAFEDSSNKTLPIQGKWYQLALSYIQKKYSFETYNYFGHSNGGLVITSYLEEFQQAADPSLSKLITLGTPYNDTSKKYNEAVTSFARVKETSELLKGYLKNQENIPNTIEMLNIAGEVAETASDNTVPVQSVFSGRYIYQNNITNYQERLIQGEDTSHSELVENKEVINSIKEFFW
;
A
#
# COMPACT_ATOMS: atom_id res chain seq x y z
N MET A 1 3.87 54.82 28.39
CA MET A 1 3.53 53.58 29.10
C MET A 1 2.49 52.71 28.36
N LEU A 2 1.62 53.30 27.56
CA LEU A 2 0.59 52.54 26.81
C LEU A 2 1.15 51.79 25.59
N PHE A 3 2.21 52.28 24.96
CA PHE A 3 2.82 51.70 23.75
C PHE A 3 3.59 50.39 23.99
N LEU A 4 4.19 50.23 25.18
CA LEU A 4 4.93 49.02 25.58
C LEU A 4 4.02 47.84 25.97
N LEU A 5 2.78 48.12 26.36
CA LEU A 5 1.80 47.06 26.66
C LEU A 5 1.16 46.48 25.40
N PHE A 6 1.08 47.26 24.30
CA PHE A 6 0.56 46.80 23.03
C PHE A 6 1.57 45.92 22.27
N GLN A 7 2.87 46.23 22.39
CA GLN A 7 3.92 45.37 21.75
C GLN A 7 4.05 44.01 22.45
N LYS A 8 3.92 43.94 23.79
CA LYS A 8 3.95 42.66 24.51
C LYS A 8 2.72 41.79 24.22
N SER A 9 1.57 42.39 23.93
CA SER A 9 0.34 41.67 23.56
C SER A 9 0.44 41.09 22.11
N LEU A 10 1.06 41.83 21.19
CA LEU A 10 1.26 41.37 19.82
C LEU A 10 2.31 40.25 19.70
N THR A 11 3.41 40.31 20.45
CA THR A 11 4.41 39.25 20.52
C THR A 11 3.86 37.97 21.14
N ALA A 12 3.10 38.06 22.23
CA ALA A 12 2.45 36.92 22.88
C ALA A 12 1.36 36.28 21.98
N PHE A 13 0.70 37.08 21.11
CA PHE A 13 -0.26 36.58 20.15
C PHE A 13 0.42 35.93 18.93
N ALA A 14 1.56 36.45 18.47
CA ALA A 14 2.37 35.87 17.42
C ALA A 14 3.01 34.53 17.83
N GLU A 15 3.51 34.42 19.07
CA GLU A 15 4.07 33.16 19.60
C GLU A 15 3.00 32.06 19.79
N LYS A 16 1.72 32.39 19.92
CA LYS A 16 0.64 31.42 20.00
C LYS A 16 0.22 30.83 18.63
N PHE A 17 0.61 31.46 17.53
CA PHE A 17 0.32 31.02 16.17
C PHE A 17 1.49 30.31 15.46
N THR A 18 2.66 30.20 16.11
CA THR A 18 3.85 29.52 15.58
C THR A 18 4.18 28.20 16.27
N SER A 19 3.23 27.54 16.90
CA SER A 19 3.40 26.13 17.24
C SER A 19 3.13 25.29 15.98
N THR A 20 4.03 25.35 15.00
CA THR A 20 4.24 24.25 14.08
C THR A 20 4.77 23.10 14.94
N ASN A 21 3.90 22.20 15.37
CA ASN A 21 4.35 20.94 15.94
C ASN A 21 5.19 20.27 14.83
N GLU A 22 6.50 20.23 15.01
CA GLU A 22 7.37 19.46 14.11
C GLU A 22 6.83 18.04 13.99
N PRO A 23 6.89 17.42 12.81
CA PRO A 23 6.45 16.04 12.64
C PRO A 23 7.18 15.12 13.62
N VAL A 24 6.46 14.18 14.22
CA VAL A 24 7.05 13.17 15.10
C VAL A 24 7.89 12.22 14.26
N GLU A 25 9.18 12.12 14.57
CA GLU A 25 10.06 11.13 13.94
C GLU A 25 9.65 9.73 14.37
N ILE A 26 9.48 8.82 13.41
CA ILE A 26 9.13 7.43 13.64
C ILE A 26 10.04 6.50 12.84
N HIS A 27 10.18 5.26 13.29
CA HIS A 27 10.84 4.22 12.50
C HIS A 27 10.11 3.96 11.18
N THR A 28 10.77 3.29 10.23
CA THR A 28 10.19 2.87 8.94
C THR A 28 8.82 2.22 9.13
N PRO A 29 7.72 2.88 8.73
CA PRO A 29 6.39 2.31 8.89
C PRO A 29 6.09 1.26 7.82
N THR A 30 5.19 0.33 8.14
CA THR A 30 4.55 -0.52 7.14
C THR A 30 3.16 0.03 6.83
N ILE A 31 2.94 0.38 5.56
CA ILE A 31 1.67 0.91 5.05
C ILE A 31 0.87 -0.23 4.41
N PHE A 32 -0.35 -0.45 4.89
CA PHE A 32 -1.29 -1.45 4.39
C PHE A 32 -2.41 -0.80 3.60
N VAL A 33 -2.67 -1.28 2.38
CA VAL A 33 -3.77 -0.77 1.53
C VAL A 33 -4.64 -1.94 1.06
N PRO A 34 -5.95 -1.94 1.39
CA PRO A 34 -6.87 -2.98 0.97
C PRO A 34 -7.30 -2.82 -0.49
N GLY A 35 -7.94 -3.85 -1.03
CA GLY A 35 -8.53 -3.82 -2.36
C GLY A 35 -9.94 -3.25 -2.40
N THR A 36 -10.68 -3.64 -3.43
CA THR A 36 -12.06 -3.21 -3.72
C THR A 36 -12.99 -3.37 -2.51
N ASN A 37 -13.72 -2.31 -2.18
CA ASN A 37 -14.63 -2.22 -1.03
C ASN A 37 -13.96 -2.49 0.33
N GLY A 38 -12.63 -2.48 0.37
CA GLY A 38 -11.88 -2.67 1.60
C GLY A 38 -11.89 -1.42 2.48
N THR A 39 -11.88 -1.64 3.79
CA THR A 39 -11.89 -0.56 4.79
C THR A 39 -10.59 -0.56 5.60
N VAL A 40 -10.39 0.48 6.41
CA VAL A 40 -9.26 0.57 7.35
C VAL A 40 -9.24 -0.54 8.42
N ASN A 41 -10.26 -1.39 8.45
CA ASN A 41 -10.35 -2.53 9.37
C ASN A 41 -9.97 -3.86 8.72
N ARG A 42 -9.71 -3.89 7.40
CA ARG A 42 -9.45 -5.11 6.64
C ARG A 42 -8.32 -5.96 7.21
N PHE A 43 -7.31 -5.32 7.76
CA PHE A 43 -6.10 -5.98 8.25
C PHE A 43 -6.03 -6.11 9.78
N ASN A 44 -7.13 -5.90 10.51
CA ASN A 44 -7.09 -5.95 11.98
C ASN A 44 -6.61 -7.31 12.52
N GLY A 45 -7.08 -8.43 11.93
CA GLY A 45 -6.64 -9.79 12.28
C GLY A 45 -5.16 -9.98 11.98
N LEU A 46 -4.75 -9.72 10.75
CA LEU A 46 -3.36 -9.78 10.30
C LEU A 46 -2.42 -8.97 11.21
N ILE A 47 -2.73 -7.69 11.44
CA ILE A 47 -1.87 -6.81 12.26
C ILE A 47 -1.74 -7.33 13.69
N LYS A 48 -2.82 -7.86 14.27
CA LYS A 48 -2.80 -8.45 15.60
C LYS A 48 -1.88 -9.67 15.68
N GLU A 49 -1.81 -10.49 14.63
CA GLU A 49 -0.90 -11.67 14.54
C GLU A 49 0.55 -11.25 14.27
N LEU A 50 0.76 -10.13 13.57
CA LEU A 50 2.10 -9.56 13.35
C LEU A 50 2.67 -8.98 14.65
N ASP A 51 1.94 -8.06 15.27
CA ASP A 51 2.26 -7.44 16.55
C ASP A 51 0.97 -7.03 17.27
N SER A 52 0.64 -7.74 18.36
CA SER A 52 -0.58 -7.47 19.16
C SER A 52 -0.57 -6.12 19.89
N LYS A 53 0.59 -5.45 19.94
CA LYS A 53 0.79 -4.15 20.60
C LYS A 53 1.15 -3.04 19.61
N ALA A 54 0.99 -3.28 18.29
CA ALA A 54 1.32 -2.29 17.26
C ALA A 54 0.57 -0.97 17.48
N ASP A 55 1.29 0.13 17.35
CA ASP A 55 0.65 1.44 17.16
C ASP A 55 0.13 1.53 15.74
N ILE A 56 -1.15 1.86 15.59
CA ILE A 56 -1.84 1.86 14.30
C ILE A 56 -2.41 3.25 14.03
N LEU A 57 -2.02 3.84 12.90
CA LEU A 57 -2.66 5.01 12.31
C LEU A 57 -3.57 4.55 11.17
N LYS A 58 -4.87 4.81 11.28
CA LYS A 58 -5.85 4.56 10.23
C LYS A 58 -6.16 5.85 9.49
N VAL A 59 -6.02 5.85 8.16
CA VAL A 59 -6.19 7.01 7.29
C VAL A 59 -7.25 6.70 6.24
N ILE A 60 -8.18 7.62 6.04
CA ILE A 60 -9.23 7.52 5.03
C ILE A 60 -9.13 8.75 4.13
N VAL A 61 -9.13 8.52 2.82
CA VAL A 61 -9.29 9.58 1.81
C VAL A 61 -10.72 9.54 1.31
N ALA A 62 -11.44 10.64 1.49
CA ALA A 62 -12.80 10.80 1.01
C ALA A 62 -12.83 11.10 -0.50
N THR A 63 -14.00 10.96 -1.12
CA THR A 63 -14.20 11.20 -2.55
C THR A 63 -14.00 12.67 -2.96
N ASP A 64 -14.13 13.59 -2.01
CA ASP A 64 -13.81 15.03 -2.17
C ASP A 64 -12.33 15.36 -1.89
N GLU A 65 -11.48 14.34 -1.78
CA GLU A 65 -10.04 14.44 -1.48
C GLU A 65 -9.71 14.90 -0.04
N THR A 66 -10.71 15.01 0.85
CA THR A 66 -10.45 15.25 2.27
C THR A 66 -9.84 14.02 2.93
N VAL A 67 -8.80 14.24 3.76
CA VAL A 67 -8.09 13.15 4.43
C VAL A 67 -8.35 13.18 5.94
N PHE A 68 -8.79 12.05 6.48
CA PHE A 68 -9.05 11.85 7.91
C PHE A 68 -8.12 10.81 8.50
N SER A 69 -7.79 10.93 9.79
CA SER A 69 -7.05 9.88 10.46
C SER A 69 -7.56 9.62 11.88
N LYS A 70 -7.41 8.36 12.33
CA LYS A 70 -7.67 7.91 13.69
C LYS A 70 -6.51 7.04 14.17
N GLY A 71 -6.16 7.18 15.45
CA GLY A 71 -5.00 6.52 16.06
C GLY A 71 -3.78 7.43 16.08
N LYS A 72 -2.69 6.91 16.59
CA LYS A 72 -1.39 7.61 16.68
C LYS A 72 -0.25 6.60 16.70
N ILE A 73 0.93 7.05 16.33
CA ILE A 73 2.18 6.32 16.40
C ILE A 73 3.08 7.08 17.37
N ARG A 74 3.71 6.36 18.29
CA ARG A 74 4.71 6.91 19.21
C ARG A 74 6.09 6.79 18.55
N SER A 75 6.99 7.71 18.89
CA SER A 75 8.35 7.73 18.34
C SER A 75 9.15 6.46 18.62
N GLU A 76 8.90 5.82 19.78
CA GLU A 76 9.58 4.58 20.20
C GLU A 76 8.97 3.30 19.62
N THR A 77 7.90 3.40 18.82
CA THR A 77 7.24 2.22 18.20
C THR A 77 8.18 1.55 17.21
N LYS A 78 8.54 0.29 17.48
CA LYS A 78 9.53 -0.45 16.67
C LYS A 78 9.02 -0.78 15.27
N HIS A 79 7.76 -1.17 15.14
CA HIS A 79 7.11 -1.52 13.88
C HIS A 79 5.83 -0.69 13.71
N PRO A 80 5.94 0.60 13.31
CA PRO A 80 4.78 1.46 13.10
C PRO A 80 3.89 0.94 11.98
N VAL A 81 2.58 0.94 12.20
CA VAL A 81 1.60 0.47 11.21
C VAL A 81 0.70 1.61 10.78
N ILE A 82 0.55 1.77 9.48
CA ILE A 82 -0.38 2.72 8.86
C ILE A 82 -1.33 1.92 7.96
N VAL A 83 -2.63 2.15 8.10
CA VAL A 83 -3.62 1.56 7.18
C VAL A 83 -4.28 2.69 6.41
N ILE A 84 -4.15 2.70 5.09
CA ILE A 84 -4.80 3.68 4.22
C ILE A 84 -5.94 2.99 3.47
N ALA A 85 -7.13 3.57 3.50
CA ALA A 85 -8.27 3.14 2.70
C ALA A 85 -8.96 4.34 2.06
N PHE A 86 -9.78 4.09 1.05
CA PHE A 86 -10.53 5.10 0.33
C PHE A 86 -12.02 4.95 0.63
N GLU A 87 -12.73 6.06 0.75
CA GLU A 87 -14.19 6.06 0.96
C GLU A 87 -14.91 5.32 -0.17
N ASP A 88 -14.50 5.55 -1.41
CA ASP A 88 -14.87 4.74 -2.55
C ASP A 88 -13.64 4.01 -3.10
N SER A 89 -13.50 2.73 -2.74
CA SER A 89 -12.46 1.84 -3.26
C SER A 89 -12.98 0.90 -4.34
N SER A 90 -14.06 1.28 -5.06
CA SER A 90 -14.58 0.51 -6.18
C SER A 90 -13.64 0.56 -7.39
N ASN A 91 -13.85 -0.37 -8.34
CA ASN A 91 -13.10 -0.37 -9.60
C ASN A 91 -13.29 0.92 -10.43
N LYS A 92 -14.38 1.68 -10.20
CA LYS A 92 -14.65 2.94 -10.91
C LYS A 92 -13.65 4.02 -10.54
N THR A 93 -13.19 4.04 -9.30
CA THR A 93 -12.23 5.03 -8.78
C THR A 93 -10.78 4.56 -8.86
N LEU A 94 -10.52 3.31 -9.23
CA LEU A 94 -9.17 2.76 -9.34
C LEU A 94 -8.20 3.68 -10.11
N PRO A 95 -8.57 4.34 -11.22
CA PRO A 95 -7.66 5.24 -11.95
C PRO A 95 -7.17 6.45 -11.15
N ILE A 96 -7.87 6.85 -10.08
CA ILE A 96 -7.50 8.01 -9.26
C ILE A 96 -6.99 7.61 -7.87
N GLN A 97 -7.07 6.34 -7.48
CA GLN A 97 -6.66 5.88 -6.16
C GLN A 97 -5.14 6.04 -5.92
N GLY A 98 -4.31 5.99 -6.96
CA GLY A 98 -2.88 6.32 -6.87
C GLY A 98 -2.64 7.77 -6.44
N LYS A 99 -3.42 8.72 -6.97
CA LYS A 99 -3.42 10.12 -6.53
C LYS A 99 -3.92 10.26 -5.09
N TRP A 100 -4.98 9.56 -4.73
CA TRP A 100 -5.48 9.57 -3.35
C TRP A 100 -4.48 8.98 -2.34
N TYR A 101 -3.72 7.98 -2.76
CA TYR A 101 -2.61 7.47 -1.95
C TYR A 101 -1.54 8.54 -1.72
N GLN A 102 -1.15 9.29 -2.75
CA GLN A 102 -0.22 10.41 -2.62
C GLN A 102 -0.73 11.49 -1.66
N LEU A 103 -2.03 11.84 -1.72
CA LEU A 103 -2.65 12.78 -0.78
C LEU A 103 -2.60 12.27 0.68
N ALA A 104 -2.87 10.98 0.89
CA ALA A 104 -2.75 10.35 2.20
C ALA A 104 -1.32 10.40 2.72
N LEU A 105 -0.33 10.08 1.86
CA LEU A 105 1.09 10.11 2.22
C LEU A 105 1.53 11.51 2.62
N SER A 106 1.20 12.54 1.83
CA SER A 106 1.46 13.94 2.14
C SER A 106 0.79 14.41 3.45
N TYR A 107 -0.42 13.91 3.75
CA TYR A 107 -1.11 14.20 5.01
C TYR A 107 -0.39 13.55 6.20
N ILE A 108 0.10 12.31 6.04
CA ILE A 108 0.84 11.59 7.08
C ILE A 108 2.16 12.31 7.38
N GLN A 109 2.90 12.76 6.36
CA GLN A 109 4.18 13.46 6.49
C GLN A 109 4.07 14.79 7.26
N LYS A 110 2.92 15.44 7.29
CA LYS A 110 2.67 16.62 8.14
C LYS A 110 2.64 16.28 9.63
N LYS A 111 2.45 15.01 9.99
CA LYS A 111 2.35 14.53 11.38
C LYS A 111 3.52 13.69 11.82
N TYR A 112 4.12 12.96 10.88
CA TYR A 112 5.19 11.99 11.12
C TYR A 112 6.30 12.15 10.10
N SER A 113 7.56 12.13 10.56
CA SER A 113 8.74 12.15 9.72
C SER A 113 9.33 10.76 9.61
N PHE A 114 9.53 10.29 8.39
CA PHE A 114 10.24 9.06 8.03
C PHE A 114 10.78 9.16 6.61
N GLU A 115 11.94 8.57 6.35
CA GLU A 115 12.60 8.63 5.03
C GLU A 115 12.16 7.49 4.11
N THR A 116 11.87 6.34 4.71
CA THR A 116 11.52 5.12 3.98
C THR A 116 10.28 4.46 4.59
N TYR A 117 9.55 3.71 3.77
CA TYR A 117 8.43 2.89 4.23
C TYR A 117 8.38 1.55 3.51
N ASN A 118 7.71 0.57 4.14
CA ASN A 118 7.32 -0.69 3.53
C ASN A 118 5.84 -0.64 3.14
N TYR A 119 5.45 -1.37 2.10
CA TYR A 119 4.08 -1.38 1.62
C TYR A 119 3.55 -2.79 1.45
N PHE A 120 2.33 -3.02 1.95
CA PHE A 120 1.56 -4.23 1.74
C PHE A 120 0.24 -3.90 1.04
N GLY A 121 0.07 -4.37 -0.20
CA GLY A 121 -1.16 -4.21 -0.98
C GLY A 121 -1.90 -5.51 -1.19
N HIS A 122 -3.18 -5.58 -0.80
CA HIS A 122 -4.04 -6.70 -1.11
C HIS A 122 -4.95 -6.38 -2.28
N SER A 123 -5.07 -7.30 -3.25
CA SER A 123 -5.98 -7.12 -4.39
C SER A 123 -5.65 -5.81 -5.15
N ASN A 124 -6.65 -4.96 -5.41
CA ASN A 124 -6.44 -3.65 -6.02
C ASN A 124 -5.48 -2.74 -5.25
N GLY A 125 -5.22 -3.00 -3.95
CA GLY A 125 -4.19 -2.28 -3.21
C GLY A 125 -2.79 -2.37 -3.84
N GLY A 126 -2.47 -3.48 -4.52
CA GLY A 126 -1.24 -3.59 -5.31
C GLY A 126 -1.27 -2.74 -6.59
N LEU A 127 -2.44 -2.57 -7.21
CA LEU A 127 -2.60 -1.67 -8.37
C LEU A 127 -2.48 -0.19 -7.98
N VAL A 128 -2.95 0.16 -6.77
CA VAL A 128 -2.84 1.53 -6.21
C VAL A 128 -1.38 1.95 -6.10
N ILE A 129 -0.52 1.11 -5.50
CA ILE A 129 0.90 1.47 -5.35
C ILE A 129 1.59 1.53 -6.72
N THR A 130 1.23 0.66 -7.66
CA THR A 130 1.78 0.69 -9.02
C THR A 130 1.45 2.02 -9.70
N SER A 131 0.18 2.42 -9.71
CA SER A 131 -0.25 3.71 -10.25
C SER A 131 0.43 4.90 -9.56
N TYR A 132 0.58 4.87 -8.24
CA TYR A 132 1.29 5.91 -7.50
C TYR A 132 2.75 6.03 -7.95
N LEU A 133 3.48 4.93 -8.03
CA LEU A 133 4.89 4.92 -8.42
C LEU A 133 5.10 5.39 -9.86
N GLU A 134 4.18 5.05 -10.76
CA GLU A 134 4.28 5.39 -12.17
C GLU A 134 3.90 6.84 -12.48
N GLU A 135 2.92 7.40 -11.75
CA GLU A 135 2.25 8.62 -12.19
C GLU A 135 2.21 9.74 -11.14
N PHE A 136 2.25 9.41 -9.84
CA PHE A 136 1.94 10.39 -8.78
C PHE A 136 3.06 10.60 -7.76
N GLN A 137 4.10 9.77 -7.76
CA GLN A 137 5.24 9.92 -6.85
C GLN A 137 5.94 11.26 -7.07
N GLN A 138 6.26 11.94 -5.97
CA GLN A 138 6.98 13.22 -5.98
C GLN A 138 8.38 13.05 -5.38
N ALA A 139 9.31 13.91 -5.78
CA ALA A 139 10.69 13.87 -5.31
C ALA A 139 10.84 14.09 -3.78
N ALA A 140 9.84 14.72 -3.15
CA ALA A 140 9.83 14.96 -1.71
C ALA A 140 9.13 13.84 -0.92
N ASP A 141 8.52 12.87 -1.60
CA ASP A 141 7.87 11.75 -0.91
C ASP A 141 8.91 10.79 -0.30
N PRO A 142 8.60 10.14 0.83
CA PRO A 142 9.47 9.10 1.37
C PRO A 142 9.60 7.94 0.40
N SER A 143 10.75 7.27 0.42
CA SER A 143 11.07 6.20 -0.51
C SER A 143 10.40 4.87 -0.13
N LEU A 144 9.76 4.21 -1.08
CA LEU A 144 9.33 2.82 -0.91
C LEU A 144 10.56 1.91 -0.91
N SER A 145 10.80 1.19 0.18
CA SER A 145 11.90 0.25 0.33
C SER A 145 11.50 -1.17 -0.05
N LYS A 146 10.46 -1.68 0.58
CA LYS A 146 9.99 -3.06 0.38
C LYS A 146 8.51 -3.10 0.06
N LEU A 147 8.15 -3.90 -0.93
CA LEU A 147 6.79 -4.05 -1.44
C LEU A 147 6.34 -5.50 -1.37
N ILE A 148 5.23 -5.76 -0.67
CA ILE A 148 4.50 -7.03 -0.83
C ILE A 148 3.16 -6.73 -1.51
N THR A 149 2.86 -7.46 -2.58
CA THR A 149 1.52 -7.50 -3.19
C THR A 149 0.93 -8.89 -3.04
N LEU A 150 -0.33 -8.96 -2.65
CA LEU A 150 -1.06 -10.19 -2.36
C LEU A 150 -2.32 -10.28 -3.21
N GLY A 151 -2.40 -11.29 -4.09
CA GLY A 151 -3.57 -11.50 -4.93
C GLY A 151 -3.91 -10.31 -5.84
N THR A 152 -2.91 -9.56 -6.31
CA THR A 152 -3.13 -8.36 -7.13
C THR A 152 -3.42 -8.72 -8.58
N PRO A 153 -4.55 -8.25 -9.17
CA PRO A 153 -4.98 -8.63 -10.51
C PRO A 153 -4.30 -7.79 -11.61
N TYR A 154 -2.98 -7.86 -11.77
CA TYR A 154 -2.23 -7.05 -12.74
C TYR A 154 -2.71 -7.23 -14.18
N ASN A 155 -3.22 -8.42 -14.54
CA ASN A 155 -3.74 -8.70 -15.88
C ASN A 155 -5.27 -8.88 -15.89
N ASP A 156 -6.00 -8.12 -15.03
CA ASP A 156 -7.44 -8.29 -14.89
C ASP A 156 -7.82 -9.66 -14.27
N THR A 157 -9.09 -9.85 -13.91
CA THR A 157 -9.60 -11.11 -13.35
C THR A 157 -10.23 -12.02 -14.39
N SER A 158 -10.38 -11.55 -15.63
CA SER A 158 -11.12 -12.26 -16.67
C SER A 158 -10.34 -13.48 -17.20
N LYS A 159 -11.05 -14.60 -17.35
CA LYS A 159 -10.56 -15.81 -18.03
C LYS A 159 -10.20 -15.57 -19.50
N LYS A 160 -10.69 -14.49 -20.11
CA LYS A 160 -10.31 -14.10 -21.46
C LYS A 160 -8.80 -13.88 -21.56
N TYR A 161 -8.22 -13.23 -20.58
CA TYR A 161 -6.80 -12.84 -20.53
C TYR A 161 -5.93 -13.86 -19.80
N ASN A 162 -6.54 -14.70 -18.95
CA ASN A 162 -5.85 -15.62 -18.07
C ASN A 162 -6.44 -17.02 -18.24
N GLU A 163 -5.60 -18.02 -18.47
CA GLU A 163 -6.01 -19.42 -18.53
C GLU A 163 -5.68 -20.16 -17.24
N ALA A 164 -6.50 -21.14 -16.89
CA ALA A 164 -6.17 -22.10 -15.85
C ALA A 164 -5.21 -23.14 -16.44
N VAL A 165 -3.91 -22.87 -16.39
CA VAL A 165 -2.86 -23.77 -16.91
C VAL A 165 -1.86 -24.10 -15.81
N THR A 166 -1.20 -25.22 -15.98
CA THR A 166 -0.17 -25.71 -15.03
C THR A 166 1.10 -24.84 -15.03
N SER A 167 1.29 -23.99 -16.02
CA SER A 167 2.42 -23.05 -16.09
C SER A 167 1.94 -21.61 -15.97
N PHE A 168 2.42 -20.91 -14.95
CA PHE A 168 2.11 -19.49 -14.70
C PHE A 168 3.13 -18.54 -15.34
N ALA A 169 3.97 -19.03 -16.25
CA ALA A 169 5.06 -18.26 -16.82
C ALA A 169 4.60 -17.12 -17.73
N ARG A 170 3.44 -17.26 -18.37
CA ARG A 170 2.90 -16.28 -19.32
C ARG A 170 1.39 -16.15 -19.17
N VAL A 171 0.86 -14.95 -19.42
CA VAL A 171 -0.57 -14.72 -19.61
C VAL A 171 -1.00 -15.16 -21.01
N LYS A 172 -2.26 -15.50 -21.18
CA LYS A 172 -2.85 -15.83 -22.48
C LYS A 172 -2.85 -14.63 -23.42
N GLU A 173 -3.31 -13.50 -22.90
CA GLU A 173 -3.43 -12.23 -23.62
C GLU A 173 -3.20 -11.09 -22.62
N THR A 174 -2.54 -10.03 -23.05
CA THR A 174 -2.34 -8.83 -22.23
C THR A 174 -3.61 -8.00 -22.19
N SER A 175 -4.17 -7.79 -20.98
CA SER A 175 -5.36 -6.95 -20.78
C SER A 175 -5.06 -5.48 -21.00
N GLU A 176 -6.10 -4.65 -21.20
CA GLU A 176 -5.94 -3.19 -21.27
C GLU A 176 -5.43 -2.61 -19.94
N LEU A 177 -5.78 -3.24 -18.81
CA LEU A 177 -5.26 -2.88 -17.50
C LEU A 177 -3.73 -3.03 -17.44
N LEU A 178 -3.22 -4.21 -17.79
CA LEU A 178 -1.77 -4.45 -17.80
C LEU A 178 -1.05 -3.57 -18.81
N LYS A 179 -1.62 -3.37 -20.01
CA LYS A 179 -1.07 -2.46 -21.02
C LYS A 179 -0.95 -1.02 -20.48
N GLY A 180 -1.89 -0.61 -19.63
CA GLY A 180 -1.84 0.69 -18.96
C GLY A 180 -0.59 0.83 -18.11
N TYR A 181 -0.35 -0.12 -17.21
CA TYR A 181 0.83 -0.12 -16.33
C TYR A 181 2.16 -0.30 -17.06
N LEU A 182 2.19 -0.98 -18.20
CA LEU A 182 3.42 -1.11 -18.99
C LEU A 182 3.89 0.18 -19.66
N LYS A 183 3.07 1.24 -19.69
CA LYS A 183 3.41 2.49 -20.37
C LYS A 183 4.41 3.35 -19.62
N ASN A 184 4.33 3.36 -18.29
CA ASN A 184 5.10 4.25 -17.44
C ASN A 184 5.97 3.49 -16.43
N GLN A 185 6.18 2.19 -16.63
CA GLN A 185 6.92 1.31 -15.72
C GLN A 185 8.37 1.76 -15.48
N GLU A 186 8.95 2.52 -16.41
CA GLU A 186 10.30 3.11 -16.27
C GLU A 186 10.38 4.18 -15.17
N ASN A 187 9.24 4.73 -14.72
CA ASN A 187 9.18 5.68 -13.63
C ASN A 187 9.29 5.00 -12.24
N ILE A 188 9.13 3.67 -12.19
CA ILE A 188 9.23 2.92 -10.94
C ILE A 188 10.68 2.97 -10.42
N PRO A 189 10.90 3.40 -9.15
CA PRO A 189 12.24 3.45 -8.58
C PRO A 189 12.91 2.08 -8.55
N ASN A 190 14.15 2.01 -9.02
CA ASN A 190 14.88 0.75 -9.10
C ASN A 190 15.40 0.22 -7.75
N THR A 191 15.26 0.98 -6.67
CA THR A 191 15.73 0.61 -5.33
C THR A 191 14.78 -0.32 -4.57
N ILE A 192 13.62 -0.62 -5.13
CA ILE A 192 12.57 -1.41 -4.49
C ILE A 192 12.94 -2.89 -4.47
N GLU A 193 12.68 -3.56 -3.34
CA GLU A 193 12.60 -5.01 -3.25
C GLU A 193 11.14 -5.44 -3.20
N MET A 194 10.73 -6.44 -3.99
CA MET A 194 9.33 -6.84 -4.09
C MET A 194 9.14 -8.35 -3.92
N LEU A 195 8.12 -8.72 -3.15
CA LEU A 195 7.56 -10.06 -3.07
C LEU A 195 6.10 -10.04 -3.56
N ASN A 196 5.84 -10.69 -4.69
CA ASN A 196 4.51 -10.82 -5.29
C ASN A 196 3.91 -12.18 -4.92
N ILE A 197 2.81 -12.20 -4.17
CA ILE A 197 2.21 -13.43 -3.61
C ILE A 197 0.88 -13.72 -4.30
N ALA A 198 0.74 -14.94 -4.82
CA ALA A 198 -0.50 -15.49 -5.33
C ALA A 198 -1.04 -16.59 -4.40
N GLY A 199 -2.35 -16.69 -4.28
CA GLY A 199 -3.02 -17.84 -3.68
C GLY A 199 -3.61 -18.76 -4.73
N GLU A 200 -3.70 -20.06 -4.42
CA GLU A 200 -4.37 -21.05 -5.26
C GLU A 200 -5.22 -21.98 -4.42
N VAL A 201 -6.53 -22.03 -4.71
CA VAL A 201 -7.49 -22.94 -4.09
C VAL A 201 -7.59 -24.22 -4.92
N ALA A 202 -7.30 -25.36 -4.31
CA ALA A 202 -7.60 -26.69 -4.86
C ALA A 202 -7.19 -26.88 -6.34
N GLU A 203 -5.97 -26.46 -6.71
CA GLU A 203 -5.40 -26.62 -8.08
C GLU A 203 -6.25 -25.94 -9.18
N THR A 204 -6.98 -24.85 -8.82
CA THR A 204 -7.82 -24.13 -9.78
C THR A 204 -7.08 -23.04 -10.55
N ALA A 205 -5.77 -22.88 -10.31
CA ALA A 205 -4.94 -21.77 -10.82
C ALA A 205 -5.49 -20.38 -10.43
N SER A 206 -6.18 -20.28 -9.29
CA SER A 206 -6.84 -19.06 -8.80
C SER A 206 -7.09 -19.12 -7.30
N ASP A 207 -7.14 -17.96 -6.65
CA ASP A 207 -7.65 -17.78 -5.28
C ASP A 207 -9.19 -17.66 -5.24
N ASN A 208 -9.92 -18.18 -6.24
CA ASN A 208 -11.36 -18.04 -6.52
C ASN A 208 -11.80 -16.64 -7.00
N THR A 209 -10.91 -15.66 -7.07
CA THR A 209 -11.21 -14.30 -7.54
C THR A 209 -10.20 -13.86 -8.60
N VAL A 210 -8.91 -14.01 -8.30
CA VAL A 210 -7.81 -13.58 -9.17
C VAL A 210 -7.05 -14.81 -9.67
N PRO A 211 -6.92 -14.99 -10.99
CA PRO A 211 -6.08 -16.03 -11.56
C PRO A 211 -4.61 -15.83 -11.17
N VAL A 212 -3.90 -16.92 -10.84
CA VAL A 212 -2.46 -16.87 -10.51
C VAL A 212 -1.64 -16.22 -11.62
N GLN A 213 -1.99 -16.47 -12.89
CA GLN A 213 -1.35 -15.82 -14.02
C GLN A 213 -1.49 -14.31 -14.00
N SER A 214 -2.66 -13.80 -13.59
CA SER A 214 -2.88 -12.36 -13.44
C SER A 214 -1.99 -11.77 -12.34
N VAL A 215 -1.88 -12.45 -11.20
CA VAL A 215 -0.99 -12.00 -10.13
C VAL A 215 0.46 -11.98 -10.61
N PHE A 216 0.94 -13.06 -11.20
CA PHE A 216 2.34 -13.15 -11.64
C PHE A 216 2.65 -12.33 -12.88
N SER A 217 1.64 -11.74 -13.54
CA SER A 217 1.92 -10.76 -14.60
C SER A 217 2.52 -9.45 -14.08
N GLY A 218 2.53 -9.23 -12.77
CA GLY A 218 3.32 -8.17 -12.13
C GLY A 218 4.80 -8.20 -12.51
N ARG A 219 5.34 -9.39 -12.87
CA ARG A 219 6.73 -9.53 -13.38
C ARG A 219 7.01 -8.68 -14.61
N TYR A 220 6.02 -8.48 -15.48
CA TYR A 220 6.20 -7.66 -16.68
C TYR A 220 6.41 -6.18 -16.36
N ILE A 221 5.89 -5.73 -15.21
CA ILE A 221 6.01 -4.36 -14.75
C ILE A 221 7.31 -4.19 -13.94
N TYR A 222 7.62 -5.14 -13.03
CA TYR A 222 8.61 -4.92 -11.98
C TYR A 222 9.95 -5.61 -12.23
N GLN A 223 9.98 -6.84 -12.76
CA GLN A 223 11.15 -7.72 -12.72
C GLN A 223 12.43 -7.11 -13.31
N ASN A 224 12.32 -6.32 -14.37
CA ASN A 224 13.46 -5.68 -15.02
C ASN A 224 13.73 -4.25 -14.53
N ASN A 225 12.86 -3.71 -13.70
CA ASN A 225 12.90 -2.29 -13.29
C ASN A 225 13.38 -2.10 -11.86
N ILE A 226 13.32 -3.13 -10.99
CA ILE A 226 13.65 -3.03 -9.58
C ILE A 226 14.81 -3.94 -9.18
N THR A 227 15.40 -3.67 -8.00
CA THR A 227 16.59 -4.39 -7.51
C THR A 227 16.35 -5.88 -7.31
N ASN A 228 15.22 -6.25 -6.72
CA ASN A 228 14.90 -7.65 -6.40
C ASN A 228 13.39 -7.89 -6.55
N TYR A 229 13.04 -8.83 -7.43
CA TYR A 229 11.66 -9.28 -7.66
C TYR A 229 11.54 -10.76 -7.35
N GLN A 230 10.64 -11.10 -6.45
CA GLN A 230 10.35 -12.47 -6.05
C GLN A 230 8.87 -12.79 -6.20
N GLU A 231 8.57 -14.05 -6.46
CA GLU A 231 7.21 -14.57 -6.51
C GLU A 231 7.02 -15.73 -5.53
N ARG A 232 5.83 -15.81 -4.95
CA ARG A 232 5.45 -16.91 -4.08
C ARG A 232 4.02 -17.37 -4.40
N LEU A 233 3.84 -18.66 -4.63
CA LEU A 233 2.53 -19.30 -4.72
C LEU A 233 2.22 -19.96 -3.38
N ILE A 234 1.05 -19.64 -2.81
CA ILE A 234 0.55 -20.26 -1.58
C ILE A 234 -0.65 -21.15 -1.96
N GLN A 235 -0.56 -22.42 -1.60
CA GLN A 235 -1.55 -23.46 -1.88
C GLN A 235 -2.03 -24.10 -0.58
N GLY A 236 -3.21 -24.73 -0.62
CA GLY A 236 -3.75 -25.45 0.54
C GLY A 236 -4.95 -24.77 1.17
N GLU A 237 -5.04 -24.82 2.50
CA GLU A 237 -6.15 -24.21 3.26
C GLU A 237 -5.99 -22.69 3.35
N ASP A 238 -7.11 -21.96 3.51
CA ASP A 238 -7.17 -20.51 3.71
C ASP A 238 -6.46 -19.71 2.57
N THR A 239 -6.55 -20.21 1.34
CA THR A 239 -5.93 -19.58 0.15
C THR A 239 -6.92 -18.87 -0.76
N SER A 240 -8.21 -18.82 -0.38
CA SER A 240 -9.18 -17.98 -1.10
C SER A 240 -8.82 -16.50 -0.94
N HIS A 241 -9.24 -15.69 -1.91
CA HIS A 241 -8.84 -14.29 -2.02
C HIS A 241 -8.97 -13.48 -0.72
N SER A 242 -10.03 -13.73 0.04
CA SER A 242 -10.27 -13.04 1.31
C SER A 242 -9.51 -13.67 2.48
N GLU A 243 -9.46 -15.00 2.56
CA GLU A 243 -8.80 -15.74 3.64
C GLU A 243 -7.28 -15.60 3.57
N LEU A 244 -6.74 -15.48 2.36
CA LEU A 244 -5.32 -15.35 2.10
C LEU A 244 -4.64 -14.23 2.93
N VAL A 245 -5.37 -13.16 3.26
CA VAL A 245 -4.86 -12.07 4.11
C VAL A 245 -4.50 -12.53 5.52
N GLU A 246 -5.19 -13.55 6.05
CA GLU A 246 -4.96 -14.10 7.39
C GLU A 246 -4.25 -15.46 7.35
N ASN A 247 -3.83 -15.90 6.15
CA ASN A 247 -3.07 -17.13 5.97
C ASN A 247 -1.71 -17.05 6.68
N LYS A 248 -1.32 -18.11 7.39
CA LYS A 248 -0.09 -18.15 8.19
C LYS A 248 1.18 -17.98 7.38
N GLU A 249 1.23 -18.50 6.15
CA GLU A 249 2.38 -18.33 5.26
C GLU A 249 2.53 -16.88 4.79
N VAL A 250 1.41 -16.18 4.56
CA VAL A 250 1.41 -14.73 4.27
C VAL A 250 1.93 -13.95 5.47
N ILE A 251 1.43 -14.25 6.69
CA ILE A 251 1.88 -13.60 7.92
C ILE A 251 3.39 -13.79 8.12
N ASN A 252 3.88 -15.01 7.94
CA ASN A 252 5.32 -15.31 8.04
C ASN A 252 6.12 -14.58 6.96
N SER A 253 5.61 -14.55 5.71
CA SER A 253 6.25 -13.81 4.62
C SER A 253 6.40 -12.32 4.94
N ILE A 254 5.39 -11.70 5.56
CA ILE A 254 5.45 -10.30 5.98
C ILE A 254 6.53 -10.10 7.05
N LYS A 255 6.59 -10.98 8.06
CA LYS A 255 7.62 -10.91 9.12
C LYS A 255 9.04 -11.07 8.56
N GLU A 256 9.25 -12.06 7.71
CA GLU A 256 10.55 -12.35 7.10
C GLU A 256 11.02 -11.24 6.15
N PHE A 257 10.08 -10.65 5.41
CA PHE A 257 10.44 -9.70 4.37
C PHE A 257 10.54 -8.26 4.87
N PHE A 258 9.70 -7.84 5.83
CA PHE A 258 9.69 -6.46 6.32
C PHE A 258 10.47 -6.25 7.61
N TRP A 259 10.53 -7.27 8.51
CA TRP A 259 11.03 -7.14 9.89
C TRP A 259 12.19 -8.06 10.17
#